data_b57d62b3252be6ae0d9506859c98f521
#
_entry.id   b57d62b3252be6ae0d9506859c98f521
#
_cell.length_a   1.000
_cell.length_b   1.000
_cell.length_c   1.000
_cell.angle_alpha   90.00
_cell.angle_beta   90.00
_cell.angle_gamma   90.00
#
_symmetry.space_group_name_H-M   'P 1'
#
loop_
_entity.id
_entity.type
_entity.pdbx_description
1 polymer ?
#
loop_
_entity_poly.entity_id
_entity_poly.type
_entity_poly.pdbx_seq_one_letter_code
_entity_poly.pdbx_strand_id
1 'polypeptide(L)'
;SAASIVAKVARDHYMSRLAELYPGYGFERHMGYGTRDHLRAIRDRGVIPGVHRLSFRPVRQFLGEEITAKSRSAQTAGQLAEAEAANYLVRQGYTIVDRNWRTKYCEVDIIAKKSDRIYFVEVKYREVDRHGKGLDAITPTKLRQMHLGAEMYLLWQSQQCRGLSPQLMAMSLSGTPPQVDDQVAII
;
A
#
# COMPACT_ATOMS: atom_id res chain seq x y z
N SER A 1 19.31 -9.18 8.98
CA SER A 1 19.43 -9.09 10.45
C SER A 1 19.09 -10.43 11.08
N ALA A 2 19.56 -10.71 12.30
CA ALA A 2 19.25 -11.96 13.04
C ALA A 2 17.73 -12.19 13.15
N ALA A 3 16.96 -11.13 13.39
CA ALA A 3 15.49 -11.20 13.46
C ALA A 3 14.84 -11.72 12.17
N SER A 4 15.39 -11.38 10.99
CA SER A 4 14.88 -11.88 9.71
C SER A 4 15.13 -13.38 9.53
N ILE A 5 16.24 -13.88 10.04
CA ILE A 5 16.58 -15.31 9.99
C ILE A 5 15.66 -16.11 10.89
N VAL A 6 15.46 -15.66 12.13
CA VAL A 6 14.55 -16.29 13.10
C VAL A 6 13.12 -16.33 12.56
N ALA A 7 12.63 -15.21 12.01
CA ALA A 7 11.30 -15.16 11.42
C ALA A 7 11.15 -16.11 10.22
N LYS A 8 12.19 -16.24 9.39
CA LYS A 8 12.19 -17.19 8.27
C LYS A 8 12.15 -18.64 8.76
N VAL A 9 13.01 -19.01 9.71
CA VAL A 9 13.07 -20.38 10.26
C VAL A 9 11.74 -20.75 10.93
N ALA A 10 11.16 -19.85 11.74
CA ALA A 10 9.86 -20.07 12.36
C ALA A 10 8.75 -20.28 11.31
N ARG A 11 8.76 -19.51 10.22
CA ARG A 11 7.82 -19.68 9.11
C ARG A 11 8.02 -21.02 8.39
N ASP A 12 9.26 -21.38 8.08
CA ASP A 12 9.56 -22.62 7.39
C ASP A 12 9.11 -23.85 8.23
N HIS A 13 9.33 -23.84 9.55
CA HIS A 13 8.82 -24.86 10.48
C HIS A 13 7.28 -24.89 10.50
N TYR A 14 6.63 -23.73 10.56
CA TYR A 14 5.17 -23.67 10.52
C TYR A 14 4.61 -24.24 9.22
N MET A 15 5.22 -23.94 8.07
CA MET A 15 4.79 -24.44 6.77
C MET A 15 5.03 -25.96 6.62
N SER A 16 6.11 -26.48 7.20
CA SER A 16 6.35 -27.94 7.25
C SER A 16 5.26 -28.67 8.06
N ARG A 17 4.87 -28.13 9.21
CA ARG A 17 3.75 -28.68 10.00
C ARG A 17 2.41 -28.61 9.25
N LEU A 18 2.17 -27.53 8.51
CA LEU A 18 0.98 -27.42 7.67
C LEU A 18 1.00 -28.46 6.53
N ALA A 19 2.16 -28.81 6.00
CA ALA A 19 2.30 -29.85 4.97
C ALA A 19 1.90 -31.23 5.50
N GLU A 20 2.23 -31.53 6.76
CA GLU A 20 1.80 -32.76 7.44
C GLU A 20 0.30 -32.80 7.68
N LEU A 21 -0.28 -31.68 8.13
CA LEU A 21 -1.71 -31.56 8.45
C LEU A 21 -2.59 -31.53 7.19
N TYR A 22 -2.07 -30.96 6.10
CA TYR A 22 -2.80 -30.79 4.86
C TYR A 22 -2.01 -31.34 3.65
N PRO A 23 -1.86 -32.65 3.56
CA PRO A 23 -1.11 -33.28 2.49
C PRO A 23 -1.72 -32.98 1.12
N GLY A 24 -0.84 -32.72 0.15
CA GLY A 24 -1.22 -32.42 -1.23
C GLY A 24 -1.38 -30.93 -1.54
N TYR A 25 -1.23 -30.02 -0.57
CA TYR A 25 -1.07 -28.58 -0.84
C TYR A 25 0.36 -28.22 -1.23
N GLY A 26 1.36 -29.00 -0.86
CA GLY A 26 2.76 -28.76 -1.19
C GLY A 26 3.39 -27.62 -0.40
N PHE A 27 2.90 -27.34 0.79
CA PHE A 27 3.39 -26.26 1.64
C PHE A 27 4.89 -26.35 1.93
N GLU A 28 5.43 -27.55 2.00
CA GLU A 28 6.87 -27.82 2.18
C GLU A 28 7.75 -27.35 1.01
N ARG A 29 7.16 -27.21 -0.18
CA ARG A 29 7.89 -26.80 -1.39
C ARG A 29 7.81 -25.32 -1.67
N HIS A 30 6.67 -24.71 -1.44
CA HIS A 30 6.44 -23.30 -1.79
C HIS A 30 6.23 -22.38 -0.59
N MET A 31 6.30 -22.90 0.64
CA MET A 31 6.19 -22.11 1.89
C MET A 31 5.02 -21.14 1.91
N GLY A 32 3.88 -21.52 1.28
CA GLY A 32 2.68 -20.69 1.16
C GLY A 32 2.78 -19.52 0.17
N TYR A 33 3.85 -19.44 -0.63
CA TYR A 33 3.91 -18.46 -1.71
C TYR A 33 2.95 -18.81 -2.85
N GLY A 34 2.50 -17.81 -3.60
CA GLY A 34 1.55 -17.95 -4.72
C GLY A 34 2.15 -18.57 -5.98
N THR A 35 2.83 -19.70 -5.85
CA THR A 35 3.38 -20.47 -6.98
C THR A 35 2.25 -21.15 -7.77
N ARG A 36 2.55 -21.59 -8.99
CA ARG A 36 1.59 -22.34 -9.83
C ARG A 36 1.06 -23.58 -9.12
N ASP A 37 1.90 -24.29 -8.38
CA ASP A 37 1.53 -25.50 -7.66
C ASP A 37 0.59 -25.19 -6.49
N HIS A 38 0.84 -24.13 -5.73
CA HIS A 38 -0.05 -23.68 -4.68
C HIS A 38 -1.42 -23.25 -5.22
N LEU A 39 -1.45 -22.49 -6.32
CA LEU A 39 -2.68 -22.08 -6.96
C LEU A 39 -3.48 -23.25 -7.54
N ARG A 40 -2.78 -24.28 -8.05
CA ARG A 40 -3.41 -25.52 -8.48
C ARG A 40 -4.00 -26.27 -7.28
N ALA A 41 -3.23 -26.42 -6.20
CA ALA A 41 -3.71 -27.08 -4.99
C ALA A 41 -4.97 -26.39 -4.40
N ILE A 42 -5.02 -25.07 -4.40
CA ILE A 42 -6.22 -24.30 -3.98
C ILE A 42 -7.42 -24.61 -4.90
N ARG A 43 -7.21 -24.71 -6.21
CA ARG A 43 -8.28 -25.04 -7.16
C ARG A 43 -8.80 -26.46 -6.99
N ASP A 44 -7.89 -27.41 -6.80
CA ASP A 44 -8.22 -28.83 -6.77
C ASP A 44 -8.77 -29.28 -5.40
N ARG A 45 -8.37 -28.62 -4.31
CA ARG A 45 -8.65 -29.03 -2.92
C ARG A 45 -9.42 -28.00 -2.10
N GLY A 46 -9.58 -26.78 -2.62
CA GLY A 46 -10.26 -25.70 -1.96
C GLY A 46 -9.35 -24.84 -1.07
N VAL A 47 -9.98 -23.89 -0.40
CA VAL A 47 -9.33 -22.99 0.57
C VAL A 47 -9.42 -23.59 1.97
N ILE A 48 -8.33 -23.57 2.72
CA ILE A 48 -8.30 -24.01 4.12
C ILE A 48 -8.58 -22.79 5.01
N PRO A 49 -9.73 -22.75 5.73
CA PRO A 49 -10.05 -21.68 6.65
C PRO A 49 -8.97 -21.55 7.75
N GLY A 50 -8.60 -20.30 8.09
CA GLY A 50 -7.56 -20.02 9.08
C GLY A 50 -6.11 -20.19 8.62
N VAL A 51 -5.86 -20.89 7.49
CA VAL A 51 -4.53 -21.06 6.88
C VAL A 51 -4.35 -20.10 5.70
N HIS A 52 -5.29 -20.12 4.75
CA HIS A 52 -5.25 -19.21 3.62
C HIS A 52 -5.81 -17.84 3.99
N ARG A 53 -5.04 -16.79 3.74
CA ARG A 53 -5.53 -15.42 3.95
C ARG A 53 -6.65 -15.12 2.96
N LEU A 54 -7.83 -14.75 3.45
CA LEU A 54 -8.97 -14.37 2.62
C LEU A 54 -8.69 -13.12 1.76
N SER A 55 -7.78 -12.26 2.21
CA SER A 55 -7.33 -11.09 1.43
C SER A 55 -6.36 -11.43 0.29
N PHE A 56 -5.85 -12.65 0.22
CA PHE A 56 -4.97 -13.07 -0.85
C PHE A 56 -5.76 -13.23 -2.17
N ARG A 57 -5.37 -12.48 -3.19
CA ARG A 57 -6.11 -12.39 -4.45
C ARG A 57 -6.52 -13.73 -5.06
N PRO A 58 -5.65 -14.75 -5.17
CA PRO A 58 -6.04 -16.04 -5.71
C PRO A 58 -7.10 -16.77 -4.87
N VAL A 59 -7.06 -16.64 -3.54
CA VAL A 59 -8.07 -17.19 -2.63
C VAL A 59 -9.43 -16.52 -2.86
N ARG A 60 -9.44 -15.22 -2.99
CA ARG A 60 -10.65 -14.44 -3.31
C ARG A 60 -11.25 -14.84 -4.66
N GLN A 61 -10.40 -15.03 -5.67
CA GLN A 61 -10.85 -15.49 -6.99
C GLN A 61 -11.46 -16.88 -6.92
N PHE A 62 -10.87 -17.79 -6.14
CA PHE A 62 -11.40 -19.15 -5.95
C PHE A 62 -12.75 -19.12 -5.21
N LEU A 63 -12.92 -18.27 -4.21
CA LEU A 63 -14.17 -18.14 -3.46
C LEU A 63 -15.30 -17.46 -4.26
N GLY A 64 -15.07 -17.09 -5.52
CA GLY A 64 -16.06 -16.42 -6.34
C GLY A 64 -16.34 -14.97 -5.88
N GLU A 65 -15.50 -14.43 -5.02
CA GLU A 65 -15.51 -13.00 -4.74
C GLU A 65 -15.06 -12.26 -6.02
N GLU A 66 -15.98 -12.09 -6.96
CA GLU A 66 -15.80 -11.09 -8.00
C GLU A 66 -15.37 -9.80 -7.30
N ILE A 67 -14.29 -9.20 -7.80
CA ILE A 67 -14.01 -7.81 -7.49
C ILE A 67 -15.27 -7.08 -7.95
N THR A 68 -16.17 -6.79 -7.02
CA THR A 68 -17.45 -6.18 -7.33
C THR A 68 -17.19 -4.92 -8.15
N ALA A 69 -18.11 -4.56 -9.04
CA ALA A 69 -17.99 -3.34 -9.84
C ALA A 69 -17.66 -2.13 -8.94
N LYS A 70 -18.16 -2.15 -7.69
CA LYS A 70 -17.87 -1.18 -6.62
C LYS A 70 -16.38 -1.15 -6.20
N SER A 71 -15.69 -2.29 -6.16
CA SER A 71 -14.25 -2.34 -5.84
C SER A 71 -13.40 -1.79 -7.00
N ARG A 72 -13.82 -2.03 -8.25
CA ARG A 72 -13.15 -1.48 -9.43
C ARG A 72 -13.36 0.04 -9.53
N SER A 73 -14.59 0.51 -9.29
CA SER A 73 -14.89 1.95 -9.30
C SER A 73 -14.15 2.69 -8.20
N ALA A 74 -14.07 2.14 -6.99
CA ALA A 74 -13.32 2.73 -5.89
C ALA A 74 -11.80 2.79 -6.18
N GLN A 75 -11.23 1.75 -6.80
CA GLN A 75 -9.81 1.76 -7.21
C GLN A 75 -9.55 2.78 -8.31
N THR A 76 -10.46 2.92 -9.28
CA THR A 76 -10.38 3.93 -10.34
C THR A 76 -10.54 5.34 -9.77
N ALA A 77 -11.48 5.54 -8.84
CA ALA A 77 -11.69 6.83 -8.17
C ALA A 77 -10.47 7.25 -7.34
N GLY A 78 -9.83 6.32 -6.62
CA GLY A 78 -8.57 6.58 -5.91
C GLY A 78 -7.46 7.01 -6.87
N GLN A 79 -7.28 6.33 -7.99
CA GLN A 79 -6.29 6.69 -9.00
C GLN A 79 -6.55 8.06 -9.63
N LEU A 80 -7.82 8.40 -9.89
CA LEU A 80 -8.21 9.72 -10.36
C LEU A 80 -7.93 10.81 -9.32
N ALA A 81 -8.18 10.52 -8.04
CA ALA A 81 -7.87 11.45 -6.95
C ALA A 81 -6.36 11.68 -6.80
N GLU A 82 -5.54 10.63 -6.88
CA GLU A 82 -4.07 10.77 -6.89
C GLU A 82 -3.57 11.59 -8.09
N ALA A 83 -4.19 11.41 -9.27
CA ALA A 83 -3.85 12.20 -10.45
C ALA A 83 -4.23 13.68 -10.26
N GLU A 84 -5.41 13.96 -9.71
CA GLU A 84 -5.84 15.34 -9.43
C GLU A 84 -5.01 15.99 -8.34
N ALA A 85 -4.65 15.25 -7.27
CA ALA A 85 -3.73 15.72 -6.24
C ALA A 85 -2.38 16.14 -6.84
N ALA A 86 -1.81 15.32 -7.74
CA ALA A 86 -0.57 15.66 -8.42
C ALA A 86 -0.71 16.91 -9.30
N ASN A 87 -1.80 17.04 -10.07
CA ASN A 87 -2.09 18.20 -10.89
C ASN A 87 -2.26 19.47 -10.03
N TYR A 88 -2.95 19.35 -8.92
CA TYR A 88 -3.12 20.44 -7.96
C TYR A 88 -1.76 20.92 -7.43
N LEU A 89 -0.89 20.00 -6.99
CA LEU A 89 0.45 20.34 -6.52
C LEU A 89 1.27 21.07 -7.59
N VAL A 90 1.21 20.61 -8.85
CA VAL A 90 1.87 21.30 -9.98
C VAL A 90 1.36 22.73 -10.13
N ARG A 91 0.04 22.94 -10.07
CA ARG A 91 -0.55 24.29 -10.12
C ARG A 91 -0.11 25.16 -8.94
N GLN A 92 0.20 24.55 -7.79
CA GLN A 92 0.74 25.25 -6.60
C GLN A 92 2.27 25.45 -6.66
N GLY A 93 2.92 25.13 -7.78
CA GLY A 93 4.35 25.33 -7.99
C GLY A 93 5.25 24.23 -7.42
N TYR A 94 4.70 23.05 -7.15
CA TYR A 94 5.50 21.88 -6.83
C TYR A 94 5.98 21.18 -8.10
N THR A 95 7.14 20.56 -8.03
CA THR A 95 7.63 19.65 -9.06
C THR A 95 7.43 18.21 -8.58
N ILE A 96 6.67 17.41 -9.30
CA ILE A 96 6.47 16.00 -8.98
C ILE A 96 7.77 15.25 -9.32
N VAL A 97 8.27 14.50 -8.35
CA VAL A 97 9.52 13.73 -8.45
C VAL A 97 9.22 12.26 -8.71
N ASP A 98 8.24 11.71 -7.97
CA ASP A 98 7.84 10.32 -8.09
C ASP A 98 6.35 10.15 -7.74
N ARG A 99 5.75 9.05 -8.17
CA ARG A 99 4.35 8.71 -7.87
C ARG A 99 4.23 7.22 -7.60
N ASN A 100 3.37 6.88 -6.64
CA ASN A 100 3.09 5.49 -6.27
C ASN A 100 4.39 4.71 -5.93
N TRP A 101 5.32 5.39 -5.25
CA TRP A 101 6.56 4.77 -4.83
C TRP A 101 6.30 3.73 -3.74
N ARG A 102 6.77 2.50 -3.97
CA ARG A 102 6.43 1.34 -3.13
C ARG A 102 7.65 0.52 -2.76
N THR A 103 7.64 0.08 -1.52
CA THR A 103 8.51 -0.98 -1.02
C THR A 103 7.65 -2.10 -0.43
N LYS A 104 8.28 -3.17 0.03
CA LYS A 104 7.55 -4.22 0.77
C LYS A 104 7.01 -3.76 2.14
N TYR A 105 7.42 -2.59 2.61
CA TYR A 105 7.11 -2.09 3.96
C TYR A 105 6.21 -0.85 3.98
N CYS A 106 6.28 -0.04 2.93
CA CYS A 106 5.59 1.24 2.87
C CYS A 106 5.26 1.65 1.44
N GLU A 107 4.32 2.58 1.32
CA GLU A 107 3.87 3.19 0.08
C GLU A 107 3.74 4.70 0.29
N VAL A 108 4.13 5.48 -0.72
CA VAL A 108 3.98 6.94 -0.79
C VAL A 108 3.29 7.29 -2.09
N ASP A 109 2.15 7.97 -2.02
CA ASP A 109 1.31 8.24 -3.20
C ASP A 109 1.97 9.25 -4.14
N ILE A 110 2.51 10.36 -3.60
CA ILE A 110 3.20 11.38 -4.38
C ILE A 110 4.44 11.85 -3.64
N ILE A 111 5.56 12.01 -4.37
CA ILE A 111 6.76 12.67 -3.89
C ILE A 111 6.98 13.91 -4.74
N ALA A 112 7.06 15.07 -4.10
CA ALA A 112 7.18 16.36 -4.77
C ALA A 112 8.23 17.25 -4.14
N LYS A 113 8.74 18.21 -4.89
CA LYS A 113 9.71 19.23 -4.43
C LYS A 113 9.14 20.62 -4.58
N LYS A 114 9.44 21.49 -3.63
CA LYS A 114 9.20 22.93 -3.74
C LYS A 114 10.23 23.67 -2.91
N SER A 115 10.93 24.62 -3.52
CA SER A 115 12.04 25.33 -2.89
C SER A 115 13.12 24.36 -2.35
N ASP A 116 13.43 24.44 -1.09
CA ASP A 116 14.42 23.63 -0.36
C ASP A 116 13.83 22.40 0.33
N ARG A 117 12.58 22.01 -0.02
CA ARG A 117 11.85 20.93 0.63
C ARG A 117 11.42 19.83 -0.32
N ILE A 118 11.41 18.59 0.22
CA ILE A 118 10.83 17.42 -0.42
C ILE A 118 9.64 16.94 0.39
N TYR A 119 8.51 16.76 -0.28
CA TYR A 119 7.22 16.42 0.32
C TYR A 119 6.85 14.98 0.01
N PHE A 120 6.50 14.23 1.04
CA PHE A 120 5.96 12.88 0.96
C PHE A 120 4.46 12.97 1.24
N VAL A 121 3.66 12.77 0.21
CA VAL A 121 2.24 13.11 0.23
C VAL A 121 1.41 11.84 0.26
N GLU A 122 0.48 11.78 1.20
CA GLU A 122 -0.59 10.78 1.28
C GLU A 122 -1.88 11.39 0.76
N VAL A 123 -2.56 10.69 -0.14
CA VAL A 123 -3.82 11.13 -0.76
C VAL A 123 -4.98 10.33 -0.18
N LYS A 124 -5.99 11.01 0.35
CA LYS A 124 -7.22 10.41 0.87
C LYS A 124 -8.41 10.84 0.02
N TYR A 125 -9.04 9.89 -0.64
CA TYR A 125 -10.25 10.12 -1.41
C TYR A 125 -11.49 9.61 -0.68
N ARG A 126 -12.57 10.39 -0.74
CA ARG A 126 -13.91 10.03 -0.25
C ARG A 126 -14.96 10.34 -1.32
N GLU A 127 -15.81 9.36 -1.61
CA GLU A 127 -16.84 9.50 -2.65
C GLU A 127 -17.93 10.51 -2.28
N VAL A 128 -18.18 10.72 -0.99
CA VAL A 128 -19.22 11.60 -0.47
C VAL A 128 -18.63 12.53 0.57
N ASP A 129 -18.95 13.81 0.47
CA ASP A 129 -18.69 14.85 1.49
C ASP A 129 -19.56 14.58 2.73
N ARG A 130 -19.15 13.61 3.57
CA ARG A 130 -19.69 13.44 4.91
C ARG A 130 -18.90 14.37 5.82
N HIS A 131 -19.56 15.37 6.37
CA HIS A 131 -19.06 16.36 7.30
C HIS A 131 -18.13 15.73 8.36
N GLY A 132 -16.85 15.88 8.18
CA GLY A 132 -15.76 15.44 9.03
C GLY A 132 -14.45 15.77 8.32
N LYS A 133 -13.55 16.50 8.98
CA LYS A 133 -12.28 16.93 8.39
C LYS A 133 -11.55 15.72 7.80
N GLY A 134 -11.34 15.72 6.48
CA GLY A 134 -10.72 14.62 5.73
C GLY A 134 -9.38 14.16 6.28
N LEU A 135 -8.74 15.01 7.06
CA LEU A 135 -7.42 14.82 7.67
C LEU A 135 -7.45 14.13 9.05
N ASP A 136 -8.61 13.99 9.70
CA ASP A 136 -8.77 13.23 10.96
C ASP A 136 -8.51 11.72 10.75
N ALA A 137 -8.27 11.28 9.51
CA ALA A 137 -8.09 9.89 9.13
C ALA A 137 -6.62 9.44 9.08
N ILE A 138 -5.64 10.28 9.43
CA ILE A 138 -4.25 9.85 9.52
C ILE A 138 -4.02 9.20 10.88
N THR A 139 -4.10 7.88 10.89
CA THR A 139 -3.84 7.10 12.09
C THR A 139 -2.35 7.17 12.48
N PRO A 140 -2.01 6.98 13.76
CA PRO A 140 -0.60 6.89 14.19
C PRO A 140 0.20 5.81 13.45
N THR A 141 -0.47 4.74 13.03
CA THR A 141 0.15 3.68 12.22
C THR A 141 0.50 4.18 10.83
N LYS A 142 -0.42 4.91 10.17
CA LYS A 142 -0.15 5.48 8.84
C LYS A 142 0.95 6.53 8.90
N LEU A 143 0.96 7.38 9.92
CA LEU A 143 2.02 8.36 10.12
C LEU A 143 3.40 7.70 10.24
N ARG A 144 3.51 6.61 11.02
CA ARG A 144 4.76 5.83 11.09
C ARG A 144 5.18 5.24 9.75
N GLN A 145 4.22 4.77 8.94
CA GLN A 145 4.51 4.27 7.58
C GLN A 145 4.98 5.37 6.65
N MET A 146 4.42 6.58 6.74
CA MET A 146 4.85 7.74 5.97
C MET A 146 6.27 8.16 6.35
N HIS A 147 6.60 8.21 7.64
CA HIS A 147 7.97 8.47 8.12
C HIS A 147 8.96 7.44 7.57
N LEU A 148 8.64 6.15 7.70
CA LEU A 148 9.48 5.08 7.18
C LEU A 148 9.68 5.21 5.66
N GLY A 149 8.62 5.54 4.92
CA GLY A 149 8.67 5.78 3.47
C GLY A 149 9.61 6.93 3.11
N ALA A 150 9.50 8.04 3.84
CA ALA A 150 10.36 9.20 3.65
C ALA A 150 11.85 8.87 3.92
N GLU A 151 12.15 8.23 5.05
CA GLU A 151 13.51 7.82 5.40
C GLU A 151 14.11 6.88 4.34
N MET A 152 13.36 5.86 3.92
CA MET A 152 13.84 4.90 2.92
C MET A 152 14.09 5.57 1.56
N TYR A 153 13.20 6.48 1.14
CA TYR A 153 13.37 7.21 -0.12
C TYR A 153 14.60 8.10 -0.08
N LEU A 154 14.80 8.86 1.00
CA LEU A 154 15.95 9.74 1.17
C LEU A 154 17.28 8.96 1.19
N LEU A 155 17.30 7.78 1.79
CA LEU A 155 18.48 6.91 1.78
C LEU A 155 18.79 6.39 0.37
N TRP A 156 17.78 5.98 -0.39
CA TRP A 156 17.98 5.45 -1.73
C TRP A 156 18.30 6.51 -2.77
N GLN A 157 17.70 7.70 -2.64
CA GLN A 157 17.85 8.82 -3.56
C GLN A 157 18.73 9.94 -2.95
N SER A 158 19.70 9.58 -2.13
CA SER A 158 20.50 10.52 -1.33
C SER A 158 21.15 11.64 -2.14
N GLN A 159 21.61 11.37 -3.37
CA GLN A 159 22.21 12.39 -4.24
C GLN A 159 21.15 13.39 -4.77
N GLN A 160 19.97 12.92 -5.15
CA GLN A 160 18.88 13.76 -5.69
C GLN A 160 18.18 14.58 -4.61
N CYS A 161 18.24 14.11 -3.36
CA CYS A 161 17.60 14.74 -2.21
C CYS A 161 18.56 15.56 -1.35
N ARG A 162 19.84 15.70 -1.77
CA ARG A 162 20.86 16.40 -0.99
C ARG A 162 20.49 17.85 -0.75
N GLY A 163 20.49 18.26 0.51
CA GLY A 163 20.15 19.63 0.93
C GLY A 163 18.64 19.94 0.97
N LEU A 164 17.77 18.96 0.71
CA LEU A 164 16.33 19.14 0.84
C LEU A 164 15.85 18.73 2.23
N SER A 165 14.98 19.55 2.82
CA SER A 165 14.33 19.24 4.09
C SER A 165 13.06 18.40 3.85
N PRO A 166 12.93 17.20 4.46
CA PRO A 166 11.74 16.37 4.28
C PRO A 166 10.52 16.93 5.01
N GLN A 167 9.36 16.81 4.37
CA GLN A 167 8.07 17.17 4.93
C GLN A 167 7.06 16.06 4.62
N LEU A 168 6.24 15.70 5.59
CA LEU A 168 5.07 14.87 5.36
C LEU A 168 3.86 15.76 5.08
N MET A 169 3.03 15.35 4.14
CA MET A 169 1.81 16.06 3.77
C MET A 169 0.67 15.08 3.60
N ALA A 170 -0.53 15.49 4.00
CA ALA A 170 -1.75 14.81 3.66
C ALA A 170 -2.64 15.71 2.81
N MET A 171 -3.30 15.10 1.84
CA MET A 171 -4.29 15.75 1.00
C MET A 171 -5.59 14.97 1.05
N SER A 172 -6.71 15.65 1.27
CA SER A 172 -8.04 15.07 1.15
C SER A 172 -8.73 15.55 -0.12
N LEU A 173 -9.37 14.62 -0.81
CA LEU A 173 -10.16 14.89 -2.01
C LEU A 173 -11.53 14.22 -1.89
N SER A 174 -12.54 14.90 -2.42
CA SER A 174 -13.90 14.36 -2.52
C SER A 174 -14.55 14.68 -3.86
N GLY A 175 -15.75 14.10 -4.07
CA GLY A 175 -16.58 14.39 -5.23
C GLY A 175 -16.22 13.58 -6.50
N THR A 176 -17.05 13.77 -7.51
CA THR A 176 -16.88 13.13 -8.85
C THR A 176 -17.13 14.19 -9.92
N PRO A 177 -16.10 14.71 -10.60
CA PRO A 177 -14.66 14.35 -10.49
C PRO A 177 -14.05 14.77 -9.14
N PRO A 178 -12.94 14.10 -8.70
CA PRO A 178 -12.26 14.43 -7.46
C PRO A 178 -11.79 15.89 -7.43
N GLN A 179 -12.01 16.56 -6.31
CA GLN A 179 -11.51 17.91 -6.04
C GLN A 179 -10.77 17.93 -4.71
N VAL A 180 -9.75 18.77 -4.60
CA VAL A 180 -8.98 18.90 -3.36
C VAL A 180 -9.80 19.70 -2.36
N ASP A 181 -10.11 19.08 -1.22
CA ASP A 181 -10.83 19.72 -0.12
C ASP A 181 -9.87 20.44 0.83
N ASP A 182 -8.76 19.77 1.17
CA ASP A 182 -7.80 20.26 2.13
C ASP A 182 -6.41 19.67 1.92
N GLN A 183 -5.38 20.41 2.38
CA GLN A 183 -4.00 19.91 2.44
C GLN A 183 -3.36 20.39 3.75
N VAL A 184 -2.67 19.49 4.46
CA VAL A 184 -1.97 19.80 5.71
C VAL A 184 -0.56 19.25 5.67
N ALA A 185 0.41 20.12 5.98
CA ALA A 185 1.76 19.67 6.29
C ALA A 185 1.72 19.02 7.68
N ILE A 186 2.24 17.80 7.76
CA ILE A 186 2.38 17.04 8.99
C ILE A 186 3.84 17.19 9.40
N ILE A 187 4.09 17.78 10.54
CA ILE A 187 5.45 18.06 11.05
C ILE A 187 6.17 16.75 11.37
#